data_bfaab6aaf7eae4d6de2a71539966f700
#
_entry.id   bfaab6aaf7eae4d6de2a71539966f700
#
_cell.length_a   1.000
_cell.length_b   1.000
_cell.length_c   1.000
_cell.angle_alpha   90.00
_cell.angle_beta   90.00
_cell.angle_gamma   90.00
#
_symmetry.space_group_name_H-M   'P 1'
#
loop_
_entity.id
_entity.type
_entity.pdbx_description
1 polymer ?
#
loop_
_entity_poly.entity_id
_entity_poly.type
_entity_poly.pdbx_seq_one_letter_code
_entity_poly.pdbx_strand_id
1 'polypeptide(L)'
;MSKEAMIPFGYALEAYYKGKENAKIIYHRDDGQSSEDFIKGYFRNYSSFPEREKVAIENCKGRILDIGAGAGRHSLELQKRGYNVLAIDVSDKACEIMKLRGVKNIKCIPYFELEGNKFDTLLLMGCSIAFVENLEGIKKF
;
A
#
# COMPACT_ATOMS: atom_id res chain seq x y z
N MET A 1 0.01 -0.47 13.05
CA MET A 1 0.57 -1.73 12.50
C MET A 1 2.08 -1.63 12.57
N SER A 2 2.73 -2.55 13.26
CA SER A 2 4.17 -2.51 13.44
C SER A 2 4.93 -3.01 12.20
N LYS A 3 6.19 -2.61 12.09
CA LYS A 3 7.08 -3.04 11.00
C LYS A 3 7.26 -4.57 11.01
N GLU A 4 7.36 -5.16 12.20
CA GLU A 4 7.51 -6.60 12.39
C GLU A 4 6.29 -7.38 11.87
N ALA A 5 5.07 -6.87 12.11
CA ALA A 5 3.84 -7.49 11.63
C ALA A 5 3.75 -7.52 10.08
N MET A 6 4.47 -6.64 9.41
CA MET A 6 4.49 -6.57 7.94
C MET A 6 5.61 -7.39 7.28
N ILE A 7 6.46 -8.06 8.07
CA ILE A 7 7.55 -8.91 7.54
C ILE A 7 7.02 -10.01 6.59
N PRO A 8 6.01 -10.82 6.96
CA PRO A 8 5.48 -11.85 6.06
C PRO A 8 4.93 -11.29 4.75
N PHE A 9 4.23 -10.14 4.82
CA PHE A 9 3.72 -9.44 3.64
C PHE A 9 4.86 -9.01 2.70
N GLY A 10 5.90 -8.40 3.26
CA GLY A 10 7.06 -7.97 2.48
C GLY A 10 7.75 -9.13 1.75
N TYR A 11 7.96 -10.25 2.42
CA TYR A 11 8.54 -11.44 1.78
C TYR A 11 7.62 -12.05 0.71
N ALA A 12 6.32 -12.02 0.90
CA ALA A 12 5.38 -12.49 -0.10
C ALA A 12 5.40 -11.61 -1.36
N LEU A 13 5.47 -10.28 -1.20
CA LEU A 13 5.68 -9.35 -2.32
C LEU A 13 6.98 -9.64 -3.07
N GLU A 14 8.07 -9.84 -2.34
CA GLU A 14 9.38 -10.16 -2.92
C GLU A 14 9.34 -11.49 -3.68
N ALA A 15 8.73 -12.53 -3.09
CA ALA A 15 8.59 -13.84 -3.74
C ALA A 15 7.83 -13.74 -5.07
N TYR A 16 6.72 -13.01 -5.09
CA TYR A 16 5.96 -12.78 -6.31
C TYR A 16 6.79 -12.02 -7.36
N TYR A 17 7.46 -10.95 -6.95
CA TYR A 17 8.31 -10.15 -7.83
C TYR A 17 9.45 -10.98 -8.47
N LYS A 18 9.97 -11.96 -7.73
CA LYS A 18 10.97 -12.93 -8.21
C LYS A 18 10.39 -14.09 -9.02
N GLY A 19 9.10 -14.07 -9.36
CA GLY A 19 8.46 -15.03 -10.26
C GLY A 19 7.65 -16.14 -9.61
N LYS A 20 7.43 -16.12 -8.27
CA LYS A 20 6.55 -17.06 -7.59
C LYS A 20 5.09 -16.63 -7.76
N GLU A 21 4.47 -16.98 -8.87
CA GLU A 21 3.13 -16.53 -9.27
C GLU A 21 2.02 -16.88 -8.28
N ASN A 22 2.17 -17.96 -7.53
CA ASN A 22 1.20 -18.41 -6.51
C ASN A 22 1.53 -17.92 -5.10
N ALA A 23 2.39 -16.91 -4.96
CA ALA A 23 2.67 -16.29 -3.67
C ALA A 23 1.37 -15.77 -3.04
N LYS A 24 1.17 -16.09 -1.76
CA LYS A 24 -0.02 -15.70 -0.99
C LYS A 24 0.34 -15.44 0.46
N ILE A 25 -0.53 -14.73 1.14
CA ILE A 25 -0.54 -14.59 2.59
C ILE A 25 -1.72 -15.37 3.14
N ILE A 26 -1.52 -16.01 4.28
CA ILE A 26 -2.58 -16.67 5.02
C ILE A 26 -2.75 -15.89 6.32
N TYR A 27 -3.96 -15.38 6.53
CA TYR A 27 -4.35 -14.72 7.76
C TYR A 27 -5.04 -15.74 8.66
N HIS A 28 -4.47 -15.96 9.85
CA HIS A 28 -5.10 -16.76 10.89
C HIS A 28 -5.75 -15.83 11.90
N ARG A 29 -7.05 -16.04 12.11
CA ARG A 29 -7.83 -15.28 13.07
C ARG A 29 -7.88 -16.01 14.41
N ASP A 30 -8.10 -15.25 15.47
CA ASP A 30 -8.25 -15.77 16.83
C ASP A 30 -9.52 -16.61 17.04
N ASP A 31 -10.53 -16.45 16.15
CA ASP A 31 -11.73 -17.31 16.11
C ASP A 31 -11.50 -18.66 15.38
N GLY A 32 -10.25 -18.97 15.01
CA GLY A 32 -9.85 -20.20 14.32
C GLY A 32 -10.10 -20.20 12.81
N GLN A 33 -10.65 -19.14 12.25
CA GLN A 33 -10.83 -19.03 10.80
C GLN A 33 -9.52 -18.60 10.12
N SER A 34 -9.36 -19.00 8.86
CA SER A 34 -8.22 -18.58 8.03
C SER A 34 -8.71 -18.09 6.68
N SER A 35 -8.02 -17.08 6.15
CA SER A 35 -8.27 -16.58 4.81
C SER A 35 -6.95 -16.41 4.04
N GLU A 36 -7.02 -16.53 2.72
CA GLU A 36 -5.85 -16.38 1.84
C GLU A 36 -6.00 -15.12 0.99
N ASP A 37 -4.89 -14.42 0.80
CA ASP A 37 -4.80 -13.29 -0.13
C ASP A 37 -3.64 -13.51 -1.10
N PHE A 38 -3.97 -13.55 -2.40
CA PHE A 38 -2.99 -13.76 -3.45
C PHE A 38 -2.26 -12.47 -3.81
N ILE A 39 -0.95 -12.52 -3.73
CA ILE A 39 -0.06 -11.38 -3.93
C ILE A 39 -0.17 -10.76 -5.32
N LYS A 40 -0.52 -11.53 -6.36
CA LYS A 40 -0.74 -11.01 -7.71
C LYS A 40 -1.67 -9.79 -7.76
N GLY A 41 -2.60 -9.71 -6.81
CA GLY A 41 -3.53 -8.58 -6.70
C GLY A 41 -2.83 -7.25 -6.45
N TYR A 42 -1.70 -7.24 -5.75
CA TYR A 42 -0.92 -6.04 -5.44
C TYR A 42 -0.07 -5.54 -6.62
N PHE A 43 0.05 -6.35 -7.69
CA PHE A 43 0.83 -6.02 -8.89
C PHE A 43 -0.04 -5.70 -10.11
N ARG A 44 -1.36 -5.66 -9.96
CA ARG A 44 -2.28 -5.31 -11.05
C ARG A 44 -1.95 -3.93 -11.63
N ASN A 45 -2.24 -3.78 -12.93
CA ASN A 45 -2.31 -2.48 -13.58
C ASN A 45 -3.75 -1.95 -13.54
N TYR A 46 -3.94 -0.69 -13.94
CA TYR A 46 -5.22 0.01 -13.87
C TYR A 46 -6.37 -0.73 -14.58
N SER A 47 -6.12 -1.35 -15.74
CA SER A 47 -7.16 -2.09 -16.47
C SER A 47 -7.79 -3.22 -15.67
N SER A 48 -7.02 -3.80 -14.74
CA SER A 48 -7.43 -4.91 -13.87
C SER A 48 -7.81 -4.47 -12.45
N PHE A 49 -7.91 -3.16 -12.19
CA PHE A 49 -8.36 -2.67 -10.89
C PHE A 49 -9.85 -2.93 -10.70
N PRO A 50 -10.29 -3.32 -9.50
CA PRO A 50 -11.70 -3.28 -9.13
C PRO A 50 -12.29 -1.89 -9.31
N GLU A 51 -13.59 -1.80 -9.59
CA GLU A 51 -14.25 -0.53 -9.89
C GLU A 51 -14.06 0.51 -8.78
N ARG A 52 -14.15 0.11 -7.51
CA ARG A 52 -13.90 1.01 -6.37
C ARG A 52 -12.51 1.65 -6.39
N GLU A 53 -11.49 0.91 -6.85
CA GLU A 53 -10.12 1.45 -6.96
C GLU A 53 -10.01 2.43 -8.12
N LYS A 54 -10.67 2.16 -9.26
CA LYS A 54 -10.74 3.09 -10.39
C LYS A 54 -11.39 4.40 -10.01
N VAL A 55 -12.54 4.34 -9.35
CA VAL A 55 -13.24 5.52 -8.83
C VAL A 55 -12.36 6.33 -7.89
N ALA A 56 -11.62 5.67 -6.99
CA ALA A 56 -10.69 6.35 -6.10
C ALA A 56 -9.58 7.08 -6.87
N ILE A 57 -8.96 6.41 -7.84
CA ILE A 57 -7.91 7.01 -8.69
C ILE A 57 -8.44 8.22 -9.47
N GLU A 58 -9.65 8.14 -10.01
CA GLU A 58 -10.25 9.21 -10.81
C GLU A 58 -10.68 10.43 -9.99
N ASN A 59 -10.91 10.26 -8.69
CA ASN A 59 -11.22 11.34 -7.77
C ASN A 59 -9.97 11.98 -7.12
N CYS A 60 -8.78 11.45 -7.36
CA CYS A 60 -7.54 12.04 -6.86
C CYS A 60 -7.29 13.43 -7.45
N LYS A 61 -6.77 14.35 -6.63
CA LYS A 61 -6.47 15.74 -7.00
C LYS A 61 -5.14 16.17 -6.41
N GLY A 62 -4.45 17.08 -7.10
CA GLY A 62 -3.28 17.79 -6.62
C GLY A 62 -2.13 16.88 -6.19
N ARG A 63 -1.56 17.17 -5.02
CA ARG A 63 -0.50 16.38 -4.42
C ARG A 63 -1.10 15.22 -3.61
N ILE A 64 -0.66 14.01 -3.87
CA ILE A 64 -1.28 12.78 -3.35
C ILE A 64 -0.34 12.08 -2.39
N LEU A 65 -0.87 11.64 -1.25
CA LEU A 65 -0.21 10.71 -0.33
C LEU A 65 -0.90 9.33 -0.44
N ASP A 66 -0.15 8.33 -0.90
CA ASP A 66 -0.58 6.92 -0.94
C ASP A 66 -0.07 6.22 0.32
N ILE A 67 -0.98 5.92 1.26
CA ILE A 67 -0.66 5.38 2.59
C ILE A 67 -0.83 3.87 2.60
N GLY A 68 0.24 3.14 2.97
CA GLY A 68 0.26 1.68 2.87
C GLY A 68 0.30 1.23 1.41
N ALA A 69 1.20 1.81 0.63
CA ALA A 69 1.22 1.68 -0.82
C ALA A 69 1.55 0.26 -1.32
N GLY A 70 2.11 -0.61 -0.45
CA GLY A 70 2.42 -2.01 -0.77
C GLY A 70 3.39 -2.15 -1.94
N ALA A 71 2.96 -2.77 -3.04
CA ALA A 71 3.76 -2.87 -4.26
C ALA A 71 3.68 -1.62 -5.16
N GLY A 72 3.00 -0.54 -4.73
CA GLY A 72 2.93 0.73 -5.43
C GLY A 72 2.01 0.78 -6.65
N ARG A 73 1.03 -0.13 -6.77
CA ARG A 73 0.17 -0.21 -7.96
C ARG A 73 -0.63 1.08 -8.22
N HIS A 74 -1.14 1.71 -7.17
CA HIS A 74 -1.88 2.98 -7.27
C HIS A 74 -0.93 4.15 -7.53
N SER A 75 0.18 4.21 -6.80
CA SER A 75 1.22 5.22 -6.99
C SER A 75 1.77 5.24 -8.42
N LEU A 76 2.00 4.07 -9.03
CA LEU A 76 2.47 3.96 -10.42
C LEU A 76 1.44 4.49 -11.41
N GLU A 77 0.15 4.17 -11.24
CA GLU A 77 -0.91 4.68 -12.10
C GLU A 77 -1.07 6.20 -11.97
N LEU A 78 -1.09 6.71 -10.74
CA LEU A 78 -1.18 8.15 -10.49
C LEU A 78 0.02 8.91 -11.03
N GLN A 79 1.22 8.35 -10.87
CA GLN A 79 2.46 8.90 -11.43
C GLN A 79 2.41 8.93 -12.95
N LYS A 80 1.89 7.88 -13.62
CA LYS A 80 1.68 7.81 -15.06
C LYS A 80 0.72 8.89 -15.55
N ARG A 81 -0.29 9.25 -14.74
CA ARG A 81 -1.24 10.34 -15.02
C ARG A 81 -0.66 11.73 -14.75
N GLY A 82 0.59 11.85 -14.31
CA GLY A 82 1.29 13.10 -14.08
C GLY A 82 1.10 13.71 -12.68
N TYR A 83 0.49 12.98 -11.74
CA TYR A 83 0.35 13.45 -10.36
C TYR A 83 1.68 13.42 -9.59
N ASN A 84 1.82 14.37 -8.66
CA ASN A 84 2.88 14.34 -7.65
C ASN A 84 2.43 13.42 -6.51
N VAL A 85 2.96 12.21 -6.48
CA VAL A 85 2.60 11.18 -5.50
C VAL A 85 3.77 10.93 -4.56
N LEU A 86 3.50 10.89 -3.26
CA LEU A 86 4.38 10.32 -2.26
C LEU A 86 3.76 9.00 -1.78
N ALA A 87 4.46 7.90 -2.00
CA ALA A 87 4.10 6.58 -1.48
C ALA A 87 4.78 6.34 -0.13
N ILE A 88 4.03 5.90 0.87
CA ILE A 88 4.61 5.48 2.15
C ILE A 88 4.17 4.07 2.50
N ASP A 89 5.07 3.31 3.09
CA ASP A 89 4.81 2.00 3.66
C ASP A 89 5.76 1.75 4.84
N VAL A 90 5.39 0.89 5.78
CA VAL A 90 6.24 0.51 6.91
C VAL A 90 7.13 -0.69 6.59
N SER A 91 6.81 -1.45 5.55
CA SER A 91 7.55 -2.62 5.10
C SER A 91 8.75 -2.22 4.24
N ASP A 92 9.97 -2.51 4.69
CA ASP A 92 11.19 -2.26 3.92
C ASP A 92 11.13 -2.97 2.56
N LYS A 93 10.62 -4.21 2.52
CA LYS A 93 10.47 -4.98 1.29
C LYS A 93 9.46 -4.36 0.32
N ALA A 94 8.35 -3.84 0.83
CA ALA A 94 7.39 -3.11 0.00
C ALA A 94 8.05 -1.87 -0.63
N CYS A 95 8.81 -1.12 0.16
CA CYS A 95 9.54 0.06 -0.32
C CYS A 95 10.61 -0.31 -1.38
N GLU A 96 11.35 -1.40 -1.17
CA GLU A 96 12.28 -1.93 -2.17
C GLU A 96 11.57 -2.30 -3.48
N ILE A 97 10.45 -3.03 -3.39
CA ILE A 97 9.64 -3.42 -4.56
C ILE A 97 9.09 -2.20 -5.29
N MET A 98 8.55 -1.21 -4.58
CA MET A 98 8.09 0.05 -5.18
C MET A 98 9.21 0.72 -5.97
N LYS A 99 10.41 0.79 -5.41
CA LYS A 99 11.59 1.38 -6.07
C LYS A 99 11.96 0.61 -7.34
N LEU A 100 12.02 -0.72 -7.27
CA LEU A 100 12.31 -1.59 -8.42
C LEU A 100 11.25 -1.46 -9.52
N ARG A 101 10.00 -1.21 -9.16
CA ARG A 101 8.90 -0.98 -10.11
C ARG A 101 8.85 0.43 -10.69
N GLY A 102 9.65 1.37 -10.19
CA GLY A 102 9.77 2.72 -10.73
C GLY A 102 8.89 3.78 -10.06
N VAL A 103 8.41 3.55 -8.83
CA VAL A 103 7.81 4.61 -8.01
C VAL A 103 8.89 5.64 -7.66
N LYS A 104 8.64 6.92 -7.94
CA LYS A 104 9.66 7.98 -7.85
C LYS A 104 9.89 8.48 -6.43
N ASN A 105 8.80 8.74 -5.69
CA ASN A 105 8.87 9.32 -4.35
C ASN A 105 8.36 8.31 -3.34
N ILE A 106 9.25 7.77 -2.53
CA ILE A 106 8.96 6.73 -1.55
C ILE A 106 9.55 7.13 -0.21
N LYS A 107 8.81 6.92 0.88
CA LYS A 107 9.35 6.94 2.23
C LYS A 107 8.96 5.66 2.96
N CYS A 108 9.93 5.00 3.58
CA CYS A 108 9.70 3.79 4.37
C CYS A 108 9.49 4.15 5.84
N ILE A 109 8.33 4.72 6.14
CA ILE A 109 7.95 5.24 7.45
C ILE A 109 6.48 4.99 7.74
N PRO A 110 6.07 4.89 9.00
CA PRO A 110 4.68 4.96 9.37
C PRO A 110 4.13 6.39 9.13
N TYR A 111 2.82 6.48 8.85
CA TYR A 111 2.18 7.75 8.50
C TYR A 111 2.35 8.86 9.56
N PHE A 112 2.39 8.49 10.85
CA PHE A 112 2.49 9.45 11.95
C PHE A 112 3.91 10.06 12.12
N GLU A 113 4.90 9.54 11.41
CA GLU A 113 6.24 10.13 11.31
C GLU A 113 6.37 11.11 10.13
N LEU A 114 5.30 11.27 9.34
CA LEU A 114 5.31 12.17 8.20
C LEU A 114 4.98 13.60 8.63
N GLU A 115 6.00 14.39 8.89
CA GLU A 115 5.88 15.78 9.32
C GLU A 115 5.93 16.78 8.17
N GLY A 116 5.31 17.96 8.37
CA GLY A 116 5.50 19.16 7.55
C GLY A 116 5.00 19.08 6.11
N ASN A 117 4.26 18.05 5.73
CA ASN A 117 3.75 17.87 4.37
C ASN A 117 2.25 18.17 4.29
N LYS A 118 1.86 18.85 3.21
CA LYS A 118 0.45 19.06 2.88
C LYS A 118 0.12 18.29 1.60
N PHE A 119 -1.01 17.62 1.59
CA PHE A 119 -1.54 16.85 0.47
C PHE A 119 -2.97 17.27 0.20
N ASP A 120 -3.37 17.22 -1.08
CA ASP A 120 -4.72 17.49 -1.51
C ASP A 120 -5.58 16.22 -1.49
N THR A 121 -4.94 15.06 -1.57
CA THR A 121 -5.58 13.75 -1.50
C THR A 121 -4.79 12.80 -0.59
N LEU A 122 -5.49 12.14 0.32
CA LEU A 122 -4.99 11.00 1.08
C LEU A 122 -5.63 9.74 0.51
N LEU A 123 -4.84 8.86 -0.07
CA LEU A 123 -5.30 7.61 -0.64
C LEU A 123 -5.03 6.46 0.34
N LEU A 124 -6.10 5.82 0.81
CA LEU A 124 -6.06 4.68 1.71
C LEU A 124 -6.84 3.53 1.06
N MET A 125 -6.12 2.58 0.49
CA MET A 125 -6.73 1.47 -0.24
C MET A 125 -6.54 0.13 0.48
N GLY A 126 -7.54 -0.73 0.39
CA GLY A 126 -7.54 -2.02 1.06
C GLY A 126 -7.82 -1.91 2.56
N CYS A 127 -7.03 -2.58 3.38
CA CYS A 127 -7.17 -2.59 4.85
C CYS A 127 -6.40 -1.43 5.53
N SER A 128 -6.11 -0.38 4.81
CA SER A 128 -5.19 0.67 5.26
C SER A 128 -5.63 1.37 6.54
N ILE A 129 -6.93 1.55 6.79
CA ILE A 129 -7.41 2.18 8.04
C ILE A 129 -7.01 1.40 9.30
N ALA A 130 -6.72 0.10 9.19
CA ALA A 130 -6.30 -0.71 10.33
C ALA A 130 -4.96 -0.28 10.94
N PHE A 131 -4.17 0.54 10.24
CA PHE A 131 -2.90 1.06 10.78
C PHE A 131 -3.09 1.99 11.99
N VAL A 132 -4.26 2.58 12.17
CA VAL A 132 -4.56 3.43 13.33
C VAL A 132 -4.80 2.63 14.62
N GLU A 133 -4.97 1.31 14.53
CA GLU A 133 -5.05 0.30 15.61
C GLU A 133 -6.26 0.46 16.54
N ASN A 134 -6.62 1.69 16.92
CA ASN A 134 -7.71 1.97 17.85
C ASN A 134 -8.26 3.39 17.67
N LEU A 135 -9.28 3.75 18.47
CA LEU A 135 -9.93 5.06 18.40
C LEU A 135 -9.00 6.24 18.73
N GLU A 136 -8.02 6.05 19.60
CA GLU A 136 -7.02 7.09 19.89
C GLU A 136 -6.08 7.32 18.70
N GLY A 137 -5.77 6.26 17.96
CA GLY A 137 -5.03 6.36 16.70
C GLY A 137 -5.80 7.14 15.64
N ILE A 138 -7.12 6.95 15.54
CA ILE A 138 -7.98 7.72 14.62
C ILE A 138 -7.94 9.23 14.93
N LYS A 139 -7.93 9.60 16.21
CA LYS A 139 -7.86 11.01 16.61
C LYS A 139 -6.53 11.69 16.24
N LYS A 140 -5.46 10.89 16.08
CA LYS A 140 -4.13 11.38 15.70
C LYS A 140 -3.92 11.41 14.20
N PHE A 141 -4.78 10.75 13.43
CA PHE A 141 -4.79 10.72 11.96
C PHE A 141 -5.45 11.97 11.39
#